data_88c3edea19cc9b5f11a899654a3d115d
#
_entry.id   88c3edea19cc9b5f11a899654a3d115d
#
_cell.length_a   1.000
_cell.length_b   1.000
_cell.length_c   1.000
_cell.angle_alpha   90.00
_cell.angle_beta   90.00
_cell.angle_gamma   90.00
#
_symmetry.space_group_name_H-M   'P 1'
#
loop_
_entity.id
_entity.type
_entity.pdbx_description
1 polymer ?
#
loop_
_entity_poly.entity_id
_entity_poly.type
_entity_poly.pdbx_seq_one_letter_code
_entity_poly.pdbx_strand_id
1 'polypeptide(L)'
;ADAEDGHDFGGCRRRYYRHSLRLLREAVRAWAGESPPIDFVLQLGDCIDGQNARRGEAESALQQVLEVLGELSXRARLVHTGLYSRAAGGSDGPPDRECHAYHCSPAPRLRLVVLDSYDASTLGTEPGSPRYQESLRVLQEKNPNDDLNSPEGLKEPHFVAFNGGFSQAQLDWFDEVLKFSDENQEKVIVMAHVPIHPYASNGVCLAWNYEAALSVIHAHRCVVCVLAGHLHDGAYCLDSHGVHHLTLEGLIETPPESNAFGTIDVYEDKMVLKGRGRIPDRVMHF
;
A
#
# COMPACT_ATOMS: atom_id res chain seq x y z
N ALA A 1 7.74 -0.95 -17.62
CA ALA A 1 9.00 -1.58 -17.20
C ALA A 1 10.18 -1.16 -18.09
N ASP A 2 9.94 -0.74 -19.30
CA ASP A 2 11.02 -0.50 -20.26
C ASP A 2 11.29 0.97 -20.54
N ALA A 3 10.75 1.84 -19.71
CA ALA A 3 11.08 3.25 -19.80
C ALA A 3 12.57 3.47 -19.53
N GLU A 4 13.11 4.49 -20.11
CA GLU A 4 14.48 4.89 -19.82
C GLU A 4 14.60 5.34 -18.37
N ASP A 5 15.76 5.11 -17.77
CA ASP A 5 16.02 5.62 -16.42
C ASP A 5 15.82 7.14 -16.39
N GLY A 6 15.27 7.64 -15.32
CA GLY A 6 14.90 9.04 -15.20
C GLY A 6 15.03 9.52 -13.78
N HIS A 7 14.20 10.51 -13.45
CA HIS A 7 14.14 11.10 -12.12
C HIS A 7 12.70 11.17 -11.63
N ASP A 8 12.54 11.36 -10.35
CA ASP A 8 11.24 11.60 -9.72
C ASP A 8 10.66 12.95 -10.21
N PHE A 9 9.46 13.26 -9.77
CA PHE A 9 8.79 14.51 -10.15
C PHE A 9 9.55 15.76 -9.71
N GLY A 10 10.31 15.67 -8.61
CA GLY A 10 11.15 16.77 -8.13
C GLY A 10 12.49 16.88 -8.83
N GLY A 11 12.83 15.94 -9.71
CA GLY A 11 14.12 15.90 -10.39
C GLY A 11 15.32 15.59 -9.48
N CYS A 12 15.05 15.19 -8.25
CA CYS A 12 16.08 15.02 -7.21
C CYS A 12 16.55 13.57 -7.07
N ARG A 13 15.72 12.61 -7.43
CA ARG A 13 16.02 11.19 -7.21
C ARG A 13 15.96 10.43 -8.50
N ARG A 14 17.00 9.62 -8.70
CA ARG A 14 17.05 8.75 -9.88
C ARG A 14 16.07 7.60 -9.75
N ARG A 15 15.36 7.31 -10.84
CA ARG A 15 14.49 6.16 -10.99
C ARG A 15 15.07 5.19 -12.02
N TYR A 16 15.11 3.92 -11.65
CA TYR A 16 15.74 2.84 -12.41
C TYR A 16 14.68 1.96 -13.07
N TYR A 17 13.90 2.56 -13.96
CA TYR A 17 12.75 1.89 -14.59
C TYR A 17 13.11 0.56 -15.23
N ARG A 18 14.24 0.52 -15.97
CA ARG A 18 14.68 -0.68 -16.69
C ARG A 18 15.01 -1.87 -15.78
N HIS A 19 15.33 -1.61 -14.54
CA HIS A 19 15.81 -2.63 -13.62
C HIS A 19 14.71 -3.16 -12.71
N SER A 20 13.58 -2.48 -12.59
CA SER A 20 12.51 -2.85 -11.65
C SER A 20 12.02 -4.28 -11.84
N LEU A 21 11.77 -4.67 -13.09
CA LEU A 21 11.29 -6.03 -13.38
C LEU A 21 12.36 -7.09 -13.09
N ARG A 22 13.64 -6.77 -13.32
CA ARG A 22 14.75 -7.67 -12.98
C ARG A 22 14.85 -7.84 -11.46
N LEU A 23 14.77 -6.74 -10.71
CA LEU A 23 14.82 -6.79 -9.24
C LEU A 23 13.63 -7.60 -8.69
N LEU A 24 12.45 -7.46 -9.29
CA LEU A 24 11.29 -8.28 -8.91
C LEU A 24 11.57 -9.78 -9.17
N ARG A 25 12.16 -10.13 -10.31
CA ARG A 25 12.54 -11.54 -10.58
C ARG A 25 13.53 -12.08 -9.54
N GLU A 26 14.46 -11.25 -9.11
CA GLU A 26 15.41 -11.65 -8.06
C GLU A 26 14.70 -11.88 -6.73
N ALA A 27 13.74 -11.02 -6.37
CA ALA A 27 12.93 -11.20 -5.17
C ALA A 27 12.12 -12.51 -5.24
N VAL A 28 11.45 -12.76 -6.38
CA VAL A 28 10.67 -13.97 -6.62
C VAL A 28 11.54 -15.23 -6.46
N ARG A 29 12.75 -15.22 -7.03
CA ARG A 29 13.69 -16.34 -6.88
C ARG A 29 14.12 -16.56 -5.43
N ALA A 30 14.37 -15.46 -4.70
CA ALA A 30 14.74 -15.55 -3.29
C ALA A 30 13.58 -16.17 -2.48
N TRP A 31 12.36 -15.66 -2.69
CA TRP A 31 11.17 -16.18 -2.01
C TRP A 31 10.88 -17.65 -2.36
N ALA A 32 11.08 -18.03 -3.62
CA ALA A 32 10.88 -19.43 -4.03
C ALA A 32 11.87 -20.39 -3.36
N GLY A 33 13.01 -19.88 -2.91
CA GLY A 33 14.03 -20.67 -2.19
C GLY A 33 13.90 -20.66 -0.67
N GLU A 34 12.92 -19.93 -0.12
CA GLU A 34 12.77 -19.85 1.35
C GLU A 34 12.31 -21.19 1.96
N SER A 35 12.80 -21.43 3.18
CA SER A 35 12.41 -22.60 3.97
C SER A 35 12.16 -22.15 5.42
N PRO A 36 10.93 -22.27 5.92
CA PRO A 36 9.75 -22.83 5.24
C PRO A 36 9.30 -21.99 4.03
N PRO A 37 8.51 -22.55 3.11
CA PRO A 37 7.99 -21.80 1.97
C PRO A 37 7.12 -20.61 2.42
N ILE A 38 7.13 -19.53 1.64
CA ILE A 38 6.25 -18.39 1.91
C ILE A 38 4.80 -18.76 1.62
N ASP A 39 3.90 -18.30 2.48
CA ASP A 39 2.46 -18.56 2.34
C ASP A 39 1.81 -17.60 1.34
N PHE A 40 2.24 -16.32 1.31
CA PHE A 40 1.68 -15.32 0.43
C PHE A 40 2.65 -14.15 0.24
N VAL A 41 2.42 -13.35 -0.78
CA VAL A 41 3.20 -12.15 -1.09
C VAL A 41 2.29 -10.94 -0.93
N LEU A 42 2.76 -9.92 -0.21
CA LEU A 42 2.08 -8.65 -0.03
C LEU A 42 2.63 -7.65 -1.05
N GLN A 43 1.76 -7.13 -1.91
CA GLN A 43 2.11 -6.10 -2.90
C GLN A 43 1.40 -4.81 -2.50
N LEU A 44 2.16 -3.77 -2.21
CA LEU A 44 1.66 -2.54 -1.57
C LEU A 44 1.27 -1.42 -2.54
N GLY A 45 1.09 -1.74 -3.81
CA GLY A 45 0.66 -0.77 -4.81
C GLY A 45 1.78 -0.39 -5.79
N ASP A 46 1.46 0.52 -6.68
CA ASP A 46 2.40 0.99 -7.71
C ASP A 46 3.04 -0.14 -8.52
N CYS A 47 2.23 -1.11 -8.95
CA CYS A 47 2.70 -2.26 -9.75
C CYS A 47 3.36 -1.82 -11.05
N ILE A 48 2.88 -0.72 -11.64
CA ILE A 48 3.40 -0.16 -12.89
C ILE A 48 3.48 1.36 -12.77
N ASP A 49 4.41 1.95 -13.51
CA ASP A 49 4.59 3.41 -13.53
C ASP A 49 3.55 4.09 -14.44
N GLY A 50 3.10 5.27 -14.06
CA GLY A 50 2.12 6.06 -14.80
C GLY A 50 2.56 6.43 -16.22
N GLN A 51 3.86 6.43 -16.53
CA GLN A 51 4.33 6.67 -17.89
C GLN A 51 3.84 5.60 -18.87
N ASN A 52 3.60 4.38 -18.38
CA ASN A 52 3.07 3.30 -19.22
C ASN A 52 1.69 3.66 -19.80
N ALA A 53 0.85 4.35 -19.01
CA ALA A 53 -0.46 4.81 -19.49
C ALA A 53 -0.31 5.83 -20.62
N ARG A 54 0.64 6.78 -20.48
CA ARG A 54 0.91 7.80 -21.49
C ARG A 54 1.40 7.18 -22.81
N ARG A 55 2.02 6.02 -22.75
CA ARG A 55 2.54 5.29 -23.92
C ARG A 55 1.58 4.23 -24.46
N GLY A 56 0.44 4.03 -23.81
CA GLY A 56 -0.51 2.97 -24.16
C GLY A 56 0.02 1.57 -23.84
N GLU A 57 0.95 1.45 -22.89
CA GLU A 57 1.65 0.20 -22.56
C GLU A 57 1.25 -0.36 -21.17
N ALA A 58 0.27 0.26 -20.51
CA ALA A 58 -0.10 -0.13 -19.14
C ALA A 58 -0.46 -1.61 -19.00
N GLU A 59 -1.29 -2.12 -19.91
CA GLU A 59 -1.72 -3.52 -19.88
C GLU A 59 -0.54 -4.48 -20.06
N SER A 60 0.33 -4.19 -21.02
CA SER A 60 1.53 -4.99 -21.28
C SER A 60 2.50 -4.97 -20.08
N ALA A 61 2.69 -3.80 -19.48
CA ALA A 61 3.56 -3.66 -18.30
C ALA A 61 3.01 -4.44 -17.11
N LEU A 62 1.70 -4.34 -16.87
CA LEU A 62 1.04 -5.10 -15.80
C LEU A 62 1.15 -6.61 -16.03
N GLN A 63 0.92 -7.04 -17.26
CA GLN A 63 1.03 -8.46 -17.62
C GLN A 63 2.43 -9.00 -17.31
N GLN A 64 3.48 -8.25 -17.61
CA GLN A 64 4.86 -8.65 -17.31
C GLN A 64 5.10 -8.80 -15.79
N VAL A 65 4.56 -7.90 -14.98
CA VAL A 65 4.66 -7.99 -13.51
C VAL A 65 3.94 -9.25 -13.02
N LEU A 66 2.73 -9.48 -13.51
CA LEU A 66 1.91 -10.63 -13.12
C LEU A 66 2.57 -11.97 -13.53
N GLU A 67 3.21 -12.00 -14.69
CA GLU A 67 3.96 -13.19 -15.14
C GLU A 67 5.11 -13.51 -14.18
N VAL A 68 5.87 -12.50 -13.77
CA VAL A 68 6.97 -12.70 -12.83
C VAL A 68 6.44 -13.18 -11.47
N LEU A 69 5.38 -12.57 -10.96
CA LEU A 69 4.78 -13.00 -9.69
C LEU A 69 4.18 -14.41 -9.82
N GLY A 70 3.68 -14.76 -10.99
CA GLY A 70 3.15 -16.11 -11.30
C GLY A 70 4.20 -17.23 -11.18
N GLU A 71 5.51 -16.88 -11.27
CA GLU A 71 6.59 -17.85 -11.08
C GLU A 71 6.64 -18.40 -9.63
N LEU A 72 5.94 -17.75 -8.69
CA LEU A 72 5.86 -18.22 -7.29
C LEU A 72 4.95 -19.42 -7.08
N SER A 73 4.46 -20.05 -8.11
CA SER A 73 3.64 -21.26 -8.07
C SER A 73 2.56 -21.26 -6.95
N UNK A 74 1.87 -21.83 -6.98
CA UNK A 74 1.04 -21.92 -6.26
C UNK A 74 1.12 -21.97 -4.95
N ARG A 75 2.01 -22.04 -4.55
CA ARG A 75 2.23 -22.13 -3.11
C ARG A 75 2.01 -20.82 -2.37
N ALA A 76 2.24 -19.70 -3.02
CA ALA A 76 2.07 -18.40 -2.40
C ALA A 76 0.88 -17.64 -3.01
N ARG A 77 0.05 -17.03 -2.16
CA ARG A 77 -1.05 -16.17 -2.60
C ARG A 77 -0.58 -14.74 -2.70
N LEU A 78 -0.97 -14.05 -3.76
CA LEU A 78 -0.71 -12.62 -3.89
C LEU A 78 -1.80 -11.82 -3.18
N VAL A 79 -1.40 -10.98 -2.23
CA VAL A 79 -2.27 -10.01 -1.55
C VAL A 79 -1.77 -8.62 -1.92
N HIS A 80 -2.60 -7.79 -2.52
CA HIS A 80 -2.17 -6.47 -3.01
C HIS A 80 -3.19 -5.38 -2.69
N THR A 81 -2.71 -4.15 -2.64
CA THR A 81 -3.55 -2.97 -2.44
C THR A 81 -4.11 -2.49 -3.78
N GLY A 82 -5.40 -2.56 -3.92
CA GLY A 82 -6.14 -1.99 -5.07
C GLY A 82 -5.88 -2.62 -6.42
N LEU A 83 -6.81 -3.25 -6.99
CA LEU A 83 -7.06 -3.72 -8.35
C LEU A 83 -7.64 -5.13 -8.46
N TYR A 84 -7.78 -5.89 -7.37
CA TYR A 84 -8.15 -7.30 -7.53
C TYR A 84 -9.01 -7.90 -6.41
N SER A 85 -10.01 -7.19 -5.95
CA SER A 85 -10.83 -7.75 -4.88
C SER A 85 -11.89 -8.75 -5.35
N ARG A 86 -12.31 -8.70 -6.60
CA ARG A 86 -13.49 -9.45 -7.04
C ARG A 86 -13.23 -10.80 -7.71
N ALA A 87 -12.03 -11.03 -8.21
CA ALA A 87 -11.70 -12.31 -8.82
C ALA A 87 -11.62 -13.46 -7.79
N ALA A 88 -11.47 -13.14 -6.51
CA ALA A 88 -11.31 -14.14 -5.44
C ALA A 88 -12.63 -14.60 -4.80
N GLY A 89 -13.77 -14.13 -5.28
CA GLY A 89 -15.08 -14.65 -4.87
C GLY A 89 -15.51 -14.37 -3.42
N GLY A 90 -14.93 -13.33 -2.80
CA GLY A 90 -15.30 -12.99 -1.43
C GLY A 90 -16.27 -11.81 -1.37
N SER A 91 -17.30 -11.96 -0.55
CA SER A 91 -18.27 -10.91 -0.23
C SER A 91 -17.77 -9.99 0.90
N ASP A 92 -16.46 -9.96 1.12
CA ASP A 92 -15.88 -9.47 2.37
C ASP A 92 -15.32 -8.04 2.27
N GLY A 93 -15.85 -7.25 1.34
CA GLY A 93 -15.51 -5.83 1.18
C GLY A 93 -16.66 -4.91 1.59
N PRO A 94 -16.43 -3.58 1.53
CA PRO A 94 -17.48 -2.61 1.80
C PRO A 94 -18.68 -2.78 0.87
N PRO A 95 -19.85 -2.27 1.28
CA PRO A 95 -21.05 -2.37 0.43
C PRO A 95 -20.94 -1.59 -0.87
N ASP A 96 -20.08 -0.61 -0.94
CA ASP A 96 -19.84 0.15 -2.16
C ASP A 96 -19.01 -0.68 -3.15
N ARG A 97 -19.59 -0.94 -4.31
CA ARG A 97 -19.01 -1.78 -5.34
C ARG A 97 -17.78 -1.15 -6.05
N GLU A 98 -17.59 0.14 -5.90
CA GLU A 98 -16.43 0.84 -6.49
C GLU A 98 -15.23 0.89 -5.55
N CYS A 99 -15.42 0.58 -4.27
CA CYS A 99 -14.33 0.50 -3.31
C CYS A 99 -13.66 -0.88 -3.39
N HIS A 100 -12.33 -0.89 -3.47
CA HIS A 100 -11.54 -2.10 -3.64
C HIS A 100 -10.92 -2.63 -2.33
N ALA A 101 -11.51 -2.28 -1.20
CA ALA A 101 -11.11 -2.80 0.10
C ALA A 101 -11.64 -4.23 0.31
N TYR A 102 -10.89 -5.03 1.06
CA TYR A 102 -11.30 -6.40 1.41
C TYR A 102 -10.48 -6.91 2.59
N HIS A 103 -10.88 -8.07 3.13
CA HIS A 103 -10.08 -8.74 4.13
C HIS A 103 -10.01 -10.24 3.86
N CYS A 104 -9.03 -10.90 4.46
CA CYS A 104 -8.91 -12.36 4.43
C CYS A 104 -8.20 -12.84 5.70
N SER A 105 -8.42 -14.10 6.04
CA SER A 105 -7.75 -14.73 7.18
C SER A 105 -6.82 -15.82 6.64
N PRO A 106 -5.52 -15.51 6.46
CA PRO A 106 -4.57 -16.47 5.87
C PRO A 106 -4.16 -17.59 6.84
N ALA A 107 -4.33 -17.37 8.14
CA ALA A 107 -4.01 -18.32 9.19
C ALA A 107 -4.96 -18.14 10.36
N PRO A 108 -5.12 -19.15 11.22
CA PRO A 108 -5.95 -18.99 12.42
C PRO A 108 -5.49 -17.78 13.25
N ARG A 109 -6.43 -16.97 13.68
CA ARG A 109 -6.21 -15.80 14.53
C ARG A 109 -5.33 -14.71 13.88
N LEU A 110 -5.19 -14.75 12.56
CA LEU A 110 -4.50 -13.70 11.78
C LEU A 110 -5.41 -13.23 10.66
N ARG A 111 -5.63 -11.92 10.60
CA ARG A 111 -6.42 -11.29 9.53
C ARG A 111 -5.59 -10.24 8.83
N LEU A 112 -5.67 -10.23 7.50
CA LEU A 112 -5.16 -9.14 6.67
C LEU A 112 -6.36 -8.29 6.24
N VAL A 113 -6.26 -6.98 6.40
CA VAL A 113 -7.27 -6.02 5.93
C VAL A 113 -6.59 -5.11 4.93
N VAL A 114 -7.10 -5.09 3.71
CA VAL A 114 -6.59 -4.22 2.64
C VAL A 114 -7.55 -3.04 2.49
N LEU A 115 -7.04 -1.84 2.68
CA LEU A 115 -7.79 -0.60 2.51
C LEU A 115 -7.50 0.00 1.13
N ASP A 116 -8.52 0.55 0.52
CA ASP A 116 -8.43 1.27 -0.74
C ASP A 116 -8.10 2.73 -0.46
N SER A 117 -6.84 3.10 -0.61
CA SER A 117 -6.35 4.46 -0.35
C SER A 117 -6.87 5.49 -1.37
N TYR A 118 -7.48 5.04 -2.46
CA TYR A 118 -8.00 5.90 -3.52
C TYR A 118 -9.52 5.85 -3.63
N ASP A 119 -10.17 5.31 -2.63
CA ASP A 119 -11.64 5.30 -2.51
C ASP A 119 -12.20 6.73 -2.52
N ALA A 120 -11.51 7.66 -1.86
CA ALA A 120 -11.79 9.10 -1.99
C ALA A 120 -10.57 9.73 -2.68
N SER A 121 -10.63 9.89 -4.01
CA SER A 121 -9.52 10.41 -4.78
C SER A 121 -9.97 10.88 -6.16
N THR A 122 -9.14 11.69 -6.81
CA THR A 122 -9.31 12.03 -8.22
C THR A 122 -8.60 11.02 -9.14
N LEU A 123 -7.80 10.09 -8.55
CA LEU A 123 -7.12 9.04 -9.31
C LEU A 123 -7.98 7.77 -9.35
N GLY A 124 -8.03 7.13 -10.50
CA GLY A 124 -8.75 5.88 -10.68
C GLY A 124 -10.27 6.01 -10.73
N THR A 125 -10.78 7.22 -10.61
CA THR A 125 -12.22 7.52 -10.59
C THR A 125 -12.61 8.21 -11.90
N GLU A 126 -13.76 7.86 -12.44
CA GLU A 126 -14.22 8.43 -13.71
C GLU A 126 -14.47 9.93 -13.57
N PRO A 127 -13.81 10.77 -14.40
CA PRO A 127 -14.08 12.22 -14.38
C PRO A 127 -15.57 12.49 -14.64
N GLY A 128 -16.18 13.30 -13.82
CA GLY A 128 -17.60 13.60 -13.94
C GLY A 128 -18.48 12.74 -13.03
N SER A 129 -17.98 11.67 -12.46
CA SER A 129 -18.75 10.90 -11.48
C SER A 129 -18.96 11.71 -10.19
N PRO A 130 -20.03 11.47 -9.43
CA PRO A 130 -20.23 12.17 -8.15
C PRO A 130 -19.02 12.00 -7.20
N ARG A 131 -18.41 10.82 -7.16
CA ARG A 131 -17.25 10.53 -6.32
C ARG A 131 -16.04 11.39 -6.75
N TYR A 132 -15.77 11.49 -8.05
CA TYR A 132 -14.71 12.33 -8.58
C TYR A 132 -14.94 13.80 -8.21
N GLN A 133 -16.17 14.30 -8.42
CA GLN A 133 -16.50 15.70 -8.16
C GLN A 133 -16.35 16.03 -6.67
N GLU A 134 -16.77 15.16 -5.80
CA GLU A 134 -16.61 15.36 -4.36
C GLU A 134 -15.13 15.34 -3.95
N SER A 135 -14.36 14.39 -4.47
CA SER A 135 -12.91 14.32 -4.20
C SER A 135 -12.21 15.57 -4.71
N LEU A 136 -12.55 16.02 -5.90
CA LEU A 136 -11.97 17.25 -6.47
C LEU A 136 -12.33 18.47 -5.62
N ARG A 137 -13.57 18.56 -5.16
CA ARG A 137 -14.03 19.66 -4.29
C ARG A 137 -13.20 19.71 -2.99
N VAL A 138 -13.06 18.56 -2.32
CA VAL A 138 -12.25 18.45 -1.09
C VAL A 138 -10.80 18.88 -1.35
N LEU A 139 -10.23 18.38 -2.45
CA LEU A 139 -8.85 18.70 -2.81
C LEU A 139 -8.67 20.20 -3.07
N GLN A 140 -9.57 20.80 -3.86
CA GLN A 140 -9.49 22.24 -4.18
C GLN A 140 -9.71 23.16 -2.98
N GLU A 141 -10.51 22.74 -2.01
CA GLU A 141 -10.69 23.50 -0.75
C GLU A 141 -9.39 23.55 0.06
N LYS A 142 -8.58 22.50 0.00
CA LYS A 142 -7.36 22.36 0.81
C LYS A 142 -6.10 22.78 0.05
N ASN A 143 -6.12 22.72 -1.28
CA ASN A 143 -4.96 22.96 -2.13
C ASN A 143 -5.35 24.02 -3.20
N PRO A 144 -4.98 25.29 -2.98
CA PRO A 144 -5.29 26.38 -3.93
C PRO A 144 -4.27 26.47 -5.08
N ASN A 145 -3.31 25.58 -5.19
CA ASN A 145 -2.30 25.62 -6.25
C ASN A 145 -2.91 25.27 -7.62
N ASP A 146 -2.42 25.89 -8.68
CA ASP A 146 -2.82 25.56 -10.05
C ASP A 146 -2.46 24.10 -10.39
N ASP A 147 -1.30 23.63 -9.91
CA ASP A 147 -0.95 22.22 -9.98
C ASP A 147 -1.35 21.56 -8.66
N LEU A 148 -2.43 20.81 -8.69
CA LEU A 148 -2.95 20.11 -7.51
C LEU A 148 -1.99 19.01 -6.99
N ASN A 149 -0.91 18.70 -7.70
CA ASN A 149 0.15 17.83 -7.20
C ASN A 149 1.22 18.60 -6.41
N SER A 150 1.17 19.91 -6.38
CA SER A 150 2.15 20.71 -5.64
C SER A 150 1.75 20.83 -4.16
N PRO A 151 2.60 20.42 -3.22
CA PRO A 151 2.36 20.66 -1.79
C PRO A 151 2.84 22.04 -1.34
N GLU A 152 3.38 22.86 -2.25
CA GLU A 152 4.03 24.12 -1.88
C GLU A 152 3.06 25.09 -1.22
N GLY A 153 3.43 25.62 -0.07
CA GLY A 153 2.63 26.61 0.67
C GLY A 153 1.42 26.06 1.41
N LEU A 154 1.16 24.76 1.34
CA LEU A 154 0.00 24.15 2.02
C LEU A 154 0.24 24.00 3.53
N LYS A 155 -0.78 24.28 4.32
CA LYS A 155 -0.78 23.97 5.76
C LYS A 155 -0.83 22.46 5.99
N GLU A 156 -1.52 21.75 5.10
CA GLU A 156 -1.70 20.31 5.14
C GLU A 156 -1.16 19.75 3.81
N PRO A 157 0.17 19.51 3.73
CA PRO A 157 0.83 19.23 2.45
C PRO A 157 0.42 17.89 1.81
N HIS A 158 -0.29 17.05 2.55
CA HIS A 158 -0.81 15.78 2.04
C HIS A 158 -2.06 15.94 1.16
N PHE A 159 -2.67 17.13 1.10
CA PHE A 159 -3.77 17.37 0.17
C PHE A 159 -3.23 17.66 -1.23
N VAL A 160 -2.70 16.62 -1.87
CA VAL A 160 -2.20 16.64 -3.25
C VAL A 160 -2.91 15.54 -4.05
N ALA A 161 -3.02 15.78 -5.36
CA ALA A 161 -3.84 14.92 -6.24
C ALA A 161 -3.30 13.48 -6.36
N PHE A 162 -2.00 13.26 -6.13
CA PHE A 162 -1.43 11.91 -6.18
C PHE A 162 -1.70 11.08 -4.91
N ASN A 163 -2.29 11.67 -3.87
CA ASN A 163 -2.80 10.95 -2.70
C ASN A 163 -4.31 10.70 -2.85
N GLY A 164 -4.86 10.09 -1.82
CA GLY A 164 -6.29 9.89 -1.69
C GLY A 164 -6.65 9.67 -0.23
N GLY A 165 -7.85 9.18 0.02
CA GLY A 165 -8.36 8.92 1.35
C GLY A 165 -9.40 7.82 1.34
N PHE A 166 -10.10 7.70 2.45
CA PHE A 166 -11.05 6.63 2.71
C PHE A 166 -12.46 7.22 2.83
N SER A 167 -13.44 6.65 2.14
CA SER A 167 -14.83 7.07 2.30
C SER A 167 -15.34 6.68 3.69
N GLN A 168 -16.39 7.36 4.15
CA GLN A 168 -17.02 7.01 5.43
C GLN A 168 -17.55 5.56 5.39
N ALA A 169 -18.08 5.12 4.25
CA ALA A 169 -18.58 3.75 4.10
C ALA A 169 -17.45 2.72 4.27
N GLN A 170 -16.27 3.02 3.75
CA GLN A 170 -15.08 2.15 3.94
C GLN A 170 -14.65 2.15 5.40
N LEU A 171 -14.62 3.31 6.05
CA LEU A 171 -14.22 3.41 7.47
C LEU A 171 -15.20 2.68 8.38
N ASP A 172 -16.50 2.79 8.11
CA ASP A 172 -17.54 2.05 8.87
C ASP A 172 -17.39 0.54 8.71
N TRP A 173 -17.17 0.08 7.47
CA TRP A 173 -16.89 -1.34 7.20
C TRP A 173 -15.60 -1.79 7.91
N PHE A 174 -14.57 -0.97 7.89
CA PHE A 174 -13.29 -1.27 8.54
C PHE A 174 -13.48 -1.44 10.04
N ASP A 175 -14.24 -0.54 10.67
CA ASP A 175 -14.58 -0.61 12.09
C ASP A 175 -15.28 -1.94 12.42
N GLU A 176 -16.24 -2.35 11.59
CA GLU A 176 -16.96 -3.62 11.78
C GLU A 176 -16.02 -4.83 11.68
N VAL A 177 -15.10 -4.82 10.71
CA VAL A 177 -14.11 -5.89 10.55
C VAL A 177 -13.21 -5.97 11.80
N LEU A 178 -12.74 -4.81 12.30
CA LEU A 178 -11.87 -4.79 13.48
C LEU A 178 -12.61 -5.21 14.75
N LYS A 179 -13.88 -4.82 14.89
CA LYS A 179 -14.74 -5.27 16.00
C LYS A 179 -14.85 -6.80 16.00
N PHE A 180 -15.15 -7.39 14.84
CA PHE A 180 -15.18 -8.85 14.70
C PHE A 180 -13.84 -9.47 15.11
N SER A 181 -12.72 -8.88 14.67
CA SER A 181 -11.38 -9.40 14.99
C SER A 181 -11.06 -9.31 16.49
N ASP A 182 -11.47 -8.22 17.16
CA ASP A 182 -11.34 -8.09 18.61
C ASP A 182 -12.12 -9.19 19.35
N GLU A 183 -13.39 -9.40 18.94
CA GLU A 183 -14.25 -10.42 19.56
C GLU A 183 -13.67 -11.84 19.38
N ASN A 184 -12.97 -12.08 18.27
CA ASN A 184 -12.39 -13.38 17.95
C ASN A 184 -10.90 -13.48 18.32
N GLN A 185 -10.37 -12.48 19.01
CA GLN A 185 -8.97 -12.46 19.48
C GLN A 185 -7.97 -12.66 18.34
N GLU A 186 -8.26 -12.10 17.18
CA GLU A 186 -7.37 -12.12 16.03
C GLU A 186 -6.33 -11.01 16.12
N LYS A 187 -5.19 -11.20 15.48
CA LYS A 187 -4.22 -10.14 15.20
C LYS A 187 -4.50 -9.64 13.77
N VAL A 188 -4.51 -8.34 13.61
CA VAL A 188 -4.82 -7.72 12.31
C VAL A 188 -3.59 -6.97 11.78
N ILE A 189 -3.22 -7.28 10.54
CA ILE A 189 -2.26 -6.49 9.76
C ILE A 189 -3.08 -5.74 8.71
N VAL A 190 -3.00 -4.41 8.75
CA VAL A 190 -3.68 -3.54 7.79
C VAL A 190 -2.70 -3.22 6.66
N MET A 191 -3.19 -3.22 5.44
CA MET A 191 -2.43 -2.81 4.26
C MET A 191 -3.14 -1.63 3.59
N ALA A 192 -2.39 -0.59 3.27
CA ALA A 192 -2.87 0.55 2.49
C ALA A 192 -1.75 1.01 1.57
N HIS A 193 -2.06 1.50 0.37
CA HIS A 193 -1.00 2.02 -0.47
C HIS A 193 -0.41 3.29 0.13
N VAL A 194 -1.27 4.27 0.43
CA VAL A 194 -0.83 5.56 0.99
C VAL A 194 -0.68 5.42 2.51
N PRO A 195 0.45 5.88 3.09
CA PRO A 195 0.63 5.83 4.55
C PRO A 195 -0.48 6.50 5.34
N ILE A 196 -0.78 5.94 6.52
CA ILE A 196 -1.86 6.44 7.39
C ILE A 196 -1.28 7.23 8.58
N HIS A 197 -0.05 6.94 9.02
CA HIS A 197 0.51 7.59 10.20
C HIS A 197 1.55 8.65 9.81
N PRO A 198 1.45 9.90 10.32
CA PRO A 198 2.37 10.97 9.90
C PRO A 198 3.85 10.69 10.21
N TYR A 199 4.16 9.91 11.25
CA TYR A 199 5.55 9.53 11.55
C TYR A 199 6.03 8.30 10.75
N ALA A 200 5.15 7.67 9.98
CA ALA A 200 5.53 6.66 8.99
C ALA A 200 5.41 7.24 7.57
N SER A 201 5.64 8.54 7.44
CA SER A 201 5.47 9.32 6.23
C SER A 201 6.46 10.50 6.24
N ASN A 202 6.52 11.25 5.14
CA ASN A 202 7.26 12.51 5.05
C ASN A 202 6.32 13.73 5.18
N GLY A 203 5.07 13.49 5.56
CA GLY A 203 4.07 14.54 5.70
C GLY A 203 3.35 14.90 4.41
N VAL A 204 3.93 14.60 3.25
CA VAL A 204 3.28 14.81 1.94
C VAL A 204 2.60 13.50 1.48
N CYS A 205 3.33 12.39 1.50
CA CYS A 205 2.81 11.07 1.10
C CYS A 205 1.98 10.46 2.24
N LEU A 206 0.78 11.00 2.48
CA LEU A 206 -0.07 10.65 3.62
C LEU A 206 -1.53 10.74 3.18
N ALA A 207 -2.37 9.85 3.68
CA ALA A 207 -3.79 9.83 3.30
C ALA A 207 -4.50 11.13 3.72
N TRP A 208 -5.40 11.64 2.88
CA TRP A 208 -6.09 12.92 3.11
C TRP A 208 -6.77 12.97 4.48
N ASN A 209 -7.45 11.89 4.85
CA ASN A 209 -8.17 11.80 6.13
C ASN A 209 -7.56 10.73 7.06
N TYR A 210 -6.22 10.73 7.12
CA TYR A 210 -5.47 9.78 7.94
C TYR A 210 -5.94 9.77 9.40
N GLU A 211 -6.35 10.91 9.93
CA GLU A 211 -6.83 11.01 11.31
C GLU A 211 -8.07 10.16 11.56
N ALA A 212 -9.00 10.14 10.59
CA ALA A 212 -10.19 9.31 10.68
C ALA A 212 -9.83 7.82 10.67
N ALA A 213 -8.91 7.42 9.78
CA ALA A 213 -8.44 6.02 9.72
C ALA A 213 -7.71 5.62 11.02
N LEU A 214 -6.84 6.51 11.55
CA LEU A 214 -6.17 6.27 12.83
C LEU A 214 -7.17 6.16 13.98
N SER A 215 -8.23 6.97 13.96
CA SER A 215 -9.27 6.90 14.99
C SER A 215 -9.94 5.52 15.01
N VAL A 216 -10.21 4.94 13.84
CA VAL A 216 -10.74 3.57 13.75
C VAL A 216 -9.70 2.58 14.28
N ILE A 217 -8.46 2.66 13.82
CA ILE A 217 -7.37 1.75 14.23
C ILE A 217 -7.22 1.78 15.77
N HIS A 218 -7.18 2.96 16.36
CA HIS A 218 -6.93 3.14 17.79
C HIS A 218 -8.12 2.77 18.67
N ALA A 219 -9.31 2.60 18.09
CA ALA A 219 -10.48 2.11 18.83
C ALA A 219 -10.42 0.59 19.08
N HIS A 220 -9.50 -0.11 18.42
CA HIS A 220 -9.40 -1.57 18.45
C HIS A 220 -8.00 -2.04 18.87
N ARG A 221 -7.96 -3.10 19.67
CA ARG A 221 -6.68 -3.66 20.15
C ARG A 221 -6.12 -4.78 19.27
N CYS A 222 -6.89 -5.21 18.28
CA CYS A 222 -6.47 -6.30 17.39
C CYS A 222 -5.42 -5.86 16.36
N VAL A 223 -5.34 -4.56 16.02
CA VAL A 223 -4.41 -4.08 14.98
C VAL A 223 -3.00 -4.03 15.55
N VAL A 224 -2.10 -4.79 14.94
CA VAL A 224 -0.69 -4.88 15.39
C VAL A 224 0.25 -4.14 14.42
N CYS A 225 -0.15 -4.03 13.16
CA CYS A 225 0.72 -3.41 12.16
C CYS A 225 -0.08 -2.81 11.01
N VAL A 226 0.40 -1.68 10.49
CA VAL A 226 -0.06 -1.07 9.24
C VAL A 226 1.13 -1.07 8.27
N LEU A 227 0.96 -1.67 7.10
CA LEU A 227 1.96 -1.71 6.04
C LEU A 227 1.55 -0.78 4.91
N ALA A 228 2.48 0.03 4.43
CA ALA A 228 2.21 0.98 3.34
C ALA A 228 3.36 1.02 2.33
N GLY A 229 3.07 1.61 1.17
CA GLY A 229 4.03 1.92 0.12
C GLY A 229 4.06 3.43 -0.13
N HIS A 230 4.02 3.84 -1.40
CA HIS A 230 3.86 5.23 -1.84
C HIS A 230 5.05 6.15 -1.52
N LEU A 231 5.53 6.18 -0.28
CA LEU A 231 6.73 6.93 0.10
C LEU A 231 7.97 6.04 -0.15
N HIS A 232 8.68 6.30 -1.25
CA HIS A 232 9.77 5.46 -1.73
C HIS A 232 11.01 5.45 -0.82
N ASP A 233 11.08 6.34 0.17
CA ASP A 233 12.17 6.36 1.17
C ASP A 233 11.97 5.35 2.28
N GLY A 234 10.74 4.89 2.43
CA GLY A 234 10.38 4.12 3.58
C GLY A 234 10.31 4.97 4.85
N ALA A 235 9.61 4.47 5.84
CA ALA A 235 9.52 5.12 7.16
C ALA A 235 8.96 4.10 8.15
N TYR A 236 9.18 4.36 9.44
CA TYR A 236 8.66 3.48 10.48
C TYR A 236 8.42 4.25 11.77
N CYS A 237 7.33 3.93 12.43
CA CYS A 237 7.12 4.32 13.82
C CYS A 237 6.31 3.25 14.57
N LEU A 238 6.51 3.19 15.86
CA LEU A 238 5.63 2.51 16.80
C LEU A 238 4.83 3.61 17.48
N ASP A 239 3.52 3.56 17.35
CA ASP A 239 2.69 4.65 17.91
C ASP A 239 2.37 4.42 19.39
N SER A 240 1.69 5.39 20.00
CA SER A 240 1.35 5.34 21.43
C SER A 240 0.30 4.29 21.80
N HIS A 241 -0.34 3.68 20.80
CA HIS A 241 -1.32 2.59 20.98
C HIS A 241 -0.69 1.21 20.78
N GLY A 242 0.62 1.17 20.49
CA GLY A 242 1.33 -0.09 20.27
C GLY A 242 1.23 -0.63 18.84
N VAL A 243 0.73 0.18 17.91
CA VAL A 243 0.62 -0.23 16.50
C VAL A 243 1.90 0.14 15.76
N HIS A 244 2.46 -0.82 15.04
CA HIS A 244 3.62 -0.60 14.18
C HIS A 244 3.14 -0.06 12.83
N HIS A 245 3.67 1.09 12.40
CA HIS A 245 3.40 1.65 11.08
C HIS A 245 4.68 1.57 10.27
N LEU A 246 4.65 0.81 9.18
CA LEU A 246 5.83 0.53 8.36
C LEU A 246 5.53 0.85 6.89
N THR A 247 6.21 1.85 6.36
CA THR A 247 6.17 2.20 4.94
C THR A 247 7.45 1.66 4.30
N LEU A 248 7.31 0.83 3.27
CA LEU A 248 8.44 0.14 2.64
C LEU A 248 9.02 0.96 1.48
N GLU A 249 10.31 0.84 1.32
CA GLU A 249 11.10 1.51 0.30
C GLU A 249 10.68 1.10 -1.12
N GLY A 250 10.68 2.06 -2.03
CA GLY A 250 10.26 1.84 -3.41
C GLY A 250 11.32 1.13 -4.27
N LEU A 251 10.89 0.09 -4.97
CA LEU A 251 11.77 -0.69 -5.85
C LEU A 251 12.31 0.17 -7.00
N ILE A 252 11.50 1.10 -7.51
CA ILE A 252 11.85 1.92 -8.68
C ILE A 252 13.05 2.85 -8.43
N GLU A 253 13.29 3.24 -7.19
CA GLU A 253 14.43 4.09 -6.81
C GLU A 253 15.59 3.28 -6.23
N THR A 254 15.53 1.96 -6.37
CA THR A 254 16.59 1.06 -5.89
C THR A 254 17.63 0.87 -6.98
N PRO A 255 18.93 1.17 -6.68
CA PRO A 255 20.00 0.99 -7.66
C PRO A 255 20.12 -0.46 -8.13
N PRO A 256 20.55 -0.67 -9.37
CA PRO A 256 20.62 -2.01 -9.97
C PRO A 256 21.46 -3.04 -9.22
N GLU A 257 22.40 -2.60 -8.41
CA GLU A 257 23.28 -3.46 -7.59
C GLU A 257 22.70 -3.79 -6.22
N SER A 258 21.47 -3.33 -5.93
CA SER A 258 20.78 -3.55 -4.67
C SER A 258 19.36 -4.11 -4.95
N ASN A 259 18.53 -4.20 -3.92
CA ASN A 259 17.13 -4.60 -4.07
C ASN A 259 16.30 -3.94 -2.96
N ALA A 260 14.99 -4.17 -2.94
CA ALA A 260 14.09 -3.66 -1.90
C ALA A 260 12.92 -4.63 -1.73
N PHE A 261 13.14 -5.69 -0.97
CA PHE A 261 12.09 -6.65 -0.61
C PHE A 261 12.43 -7.28 0.75
N GLY A 262 11.53 -8.05 1.28
CA GLY A 262 11.78 -8.76 2.52
C GLY A 262 10.82 -9.92 2.73
N THR A 263 11.01 -10.61 3.83
CA THR A 263 10.13 -11.68 4.30
C THR A 263 9.71 -11.34 5.72
N ILE A 264 8.42 -11.47 6.03
CA ILE A 264 7.91 -11.26 7.40
C ILE A 264 7.47 -12.61 7.96
N ASP A 265 8.12 -13.04 9.02
CA ASP A 265 7.65 -14.19 9.81
C ASP A 265 6.71 -13.66 10.89
N VAL A 266 5.49 -14.18 10.96
CA VAL A 266 4.48 -13.78 11.94
C VAL A 266 4.39 -14.84 13.04
N TYR A 267 4.61 -14.41 14.29
CA TYR A 267 4.52 -15.23 15.50
C TYR A 267 3.34 -14.76 16.35
N GLU A 268 3.10 -15.44 17.45
CA GLU A 268 1.98 -15.08 18.35
C GLU A 268 2.19 -13.72 19.04
N ASP A 269 3.44 -13.31 19.24
CA ASP A 269 3.82 -12.14 20.05
C ASP A 269 4.64 -11.10 19.27
N LYS A 270 4.92 -11.37 18.00
CA LYS A 270 5.78 -10.45 17.20
C LYS A 270 5.74 -10.79 15.72
N MET A 271 6.23 -9.86 14.92
CA MET A 271 6.60 -10.09 13.53
C MET A 271 8.10 -9.83 13.38
N VAL A 272 8.75 -10.62 12.52
CA VAL A 272 10.19 -10.45 12.23
C VAL A 272 10.32 -10.19 10.73
N LEU A 273 10.68 -8.96 10.37
CA LEU A 273 10.98 -8.58 9.00
C LEU A 273 12.47 -8.84 8.74
N LYS A 274 12.75 -9.69 7.76
CA LYS A 274 14.08 -9.96 7.22
C LYS A 274 14.19 -9.22 5.90
N GLY A 275 14.85 -8.09 5.91
CA GLY A 275 14.96 -7.22 4.74
C GLY A 275 16.09 -7.62 3.80
N ARG A 276 16.00 -7.12 2.58
CA ARG A 276 17.05 -7.26 1.56
C ARG A 276 17.27 -5.90 0.87
N GLY A 277 18.53 -5.56 0.73
CA GLY A 277 18.92 -4.31 0.08
C GLY A 277 18.52 -3.11 0.91
N ARG A 278 17.60 -2.30 0.41
CA ARG A 278 17.17 -1.08 1.10
C ARG A 278 16.24 -1.34 2.29
N ILE A 279 15.61 -2.52 2.35
CA ILE A 279 14.68 -2.84 3.44
C ILE A 279 15.49 -3.31 4.66
N PRO A 280 15.44 -2.61 5.80
CA PRO A 280 16.17 -3.03 6.99
C PRO A 280 15.46 -4.16 7.75
N ASP A 281 16.21 -4.98 8.47
CA ASP A 281 15.65 -5.97 9.38
C ASP A 281 14.92 -5.28 10.53
N ARG A 282 13.83 -5.88 11.01
CA ARG A 282 13.05 -5.31 12.11
C ARG A 282 12.31 -6.40 12.89
N VAL A 283 12.33 -6.28 14.21
CA VAL A 283 11.48 -7.09 15.09
C VAL A 283 10.39 -6.17 15.65
N MET A 284 9.14 -6.56 15.49
CA MET A 284 7.96 -5.77 15.88
C MET A 284 7.16 -6.59 16.89
N HIS A 285 7.27 -6.26 18.17
CA HIS A 285 6.56 -6.96 19.27
C HIS A 285 5.17 -6.37 19.51
N PHE A 286 4.17 -7.20 19.87
CA PHE A 286 2.79 -6.76 20.14
C PHE A 286 2.06 -7.68 21.13
#